data_8c7220ef80db5fb5998546379c16c0fd
#
_entry.id   8c7220ef80db5fb5998546379c16c0fd
#
_cell.length_a   1.000
_cell.length_b   1.000
_cell.length_c   1.000
_cell.angle_alpha   90.00
_cell.angle_beta   90.00
_cell.angle_gamma   90.00
#
_symmetry.space_group_name_H-M   'P 1'
#
loop_
_entity.id
_entity.type
_entity.pdbx_description
1 polymer ?
#
loop_
_entity_poly.entity_id
_entity_poly.type
_entity_poly.pdbx_seq_one_letter_code
_entity_poly.pdbx_strand_id
1 'polypeptide(L)'
;MRAWWRAARPNPFFRLGLLVALGVIVLDQLTKHWILYGIRLPDRFGNRIEISGIFDLTYVENTGVSFGLFAGGLASRVLLSVLAVVVAAYVVRWLGTLHRRVAAIGGGFIVGGALGNVYDRVLYGYVVDFLDFSGLHFPFVFNVADAAINVGVACLVYDALFVAPKRELTETTDA
;
A
#
# COMPACT_ATOMS: atom_id res chain seq x y z
N MET A 1 4.39 -12.37 -22.58
CA MET A 1 4.39 -10.96 -22.15
C MET A 1 3.79 -10.01 -23.17
N ARG A 2 4.24 -9.98 -24.44
CA ARG A 2 3.74 -9.03 -25.46
C ARG A 2 2.23 -9.12 -25.72
N ALA A 3 1.63 -10.31 -25.75
CA ALA A 3 0.20 -10.51 -25.98
C ALA A 3 -0.66 -9.95 -24.83
N TRP A 4 -0.25 -10.16 -23.57
CA TRP A 4 -0.94 -9.63 -22.40
C TRP A 4 -0.95 -8.09 -22.40
N TRP A 5 0.18 -7.44 -22.67
CA TRP A 5 0.27 -5.99 -22.75
C TRP A 5 -0.65 -5.38 -23.82
N ARG A 6 -0.81 -6.06 -24.96
CA ARG A 6 -1.73 -5.64 -26.03
C ARG A 6 -3.19 -5.72 -25.61
N ALA A 7 -3.56 -6.72 -24.80
CA ALA A 7 -4.92 -6.87 -24.28
C ALA A 7 -5.21 -5.94 -23.10
N ALA A 8 -4.25 -5.71 -22.20
CA ALA A 8 -4.42 -4.89 -21.01
C ALA A 8 -4.50 -3.38 -21.32
N ARG A 9 -3.73 -2.90 -22.29
CA ARG A 9 -3.69 -1.47 -22.65
C ARG A 9 -5.04 -0.81 -22.95
N PRO A 10 -5.96 -1.40 -23.71
CA PRO A 10 -7.28 -0.82 -23.97
C PRO A 10 -8.24 -0.96 -22.77
N ASN A 11 -7.91 -1.77 -21.75
CA ASN A 11 -8.78 -1.99 -20.61
C ASN A 11 -8.87 -0.73 -19.74
N PRO A 12 -10.05 -0.08 -19.59
CA PRO A 12 -10.20 1.13 -18.81
C PRO A 12 -9.96 0.89 -17.31
N PHE A 13 -10.22 -0.30 -16.81
CA PHE A 13 -9.99 -0.66 -15.41
C PHE A 13 -8.51 -0.82 -15.11
N PHE A 14 -7.72 -1.35 -16.04
CA PHE A 14 -6.27 -1.35 -15.93
C PHE A 14 -5.69 0.06 -15.81
N ARG A 15 -6.14 0.98 -16.70
CA ARG A 15 -5.71 2.38 -16.65
C ARG A 15 -6.13 3.04 -15.34
N LEU A 16 -7.37 2.80 -14.89
CA LEU A 16 -7.87 3.31 -13.61
C LEU A 16 -6.97 2.86 -12.45
N GLY A 17 -6.68 1.56 -12.36
CA GLY A 17 -5.81 1.02 -11.31
C GLY A 17 -4.40 1.64 -11.33
N LEU A 18 -3.80 1.83 -12.51
CA LEU A 18 -2.50 2.49 -12.63
C LEU A 18 -2.55 3.98 -12.23
N LEU A 19 -3.61 4.70 -12.59
CA LEU A 19 -3.78 6.10 -12.19
C LEU A 19 -3.95 6.23 -10.67
N VAL A 20 -4.72 5.35 -10.05
CA VAL A 20 -4.86 5.28 -8.58
C VAL A 20 -3.50 4.98 -7.95
N ALA A 21 -2.77 4.00 -8.45
CA ALA A 21 -1.44 3.67 -7.94
C ALA A 21 -0.47 4.86 -8.02
N LEU A 22 -0.45 5.55 -9.16
CA LEU A 22 0.35 6.76 -9.31
C LEU A 22 -0.07 7.85 -8.32
N GLY A 23 -1.37 8.09 -8.18
CA GLY A 23 -1.90 9.06 -7.21
C GLY A 23 -1.49 8.75 -5.77
N VAL A 24 -1.53 7.47 -5.37
CA VAL A 24 -1.09 7.02 -4.04
C VAL A 24 0.41 7.26 -3.85
N ILE A 25 1.25 6.87 -4.81
CA ILE A 25 2.71 7.09 -4.73
C ILE A 25 3.00 8.59 -4.58
N VAL A 26 2.37 9.43 -5.40
CA VAL A 26 2.59 10.88 -5.36
C VAL A 26 2.16 11.44 -4.01
N LEU A 27 0.96 11.08 -3.52
CA LEU A 27 0.46 11.57 -2.23
C LEU A 27 1.34 11.10 -1.06
N ASP A 28 1.72 9.83 -1.05
CA ASP A 28 2.60 9.27 -0.03
C ASP A 28 3.95 10.00 0.00
N GLN A 29 4.60 10.16 -1.14
CA GLN A 29 5.91 10.80 -1.21
C GLN A 29 5.84 12.31 -0.91
N LEU A 30 4.78 13.00 -1.33
CA LEU A 30 4.57 14.41 -0.98
C LEU A 30 4.38 14.59 0.53
N THR A 31 3.57 13.75 1.16
CA THR A 31 3.37 13.82 2.61
C THR A 31 4.65 13.49 3.38
N LYS A 32 5.38 12.44 3.00
CA LYS A 32 6.68 12.11 3.59
C LYS A 32 7.71 13.23 3.42
N HIS A 33 7.78 13.81 2.23
CA HIS A 33 8.67 14.94 1.97
C HIS A 33 8.31 16.16 2.85
N TRP A 34 7.02 16.45 3.00
CA TRP A 34 6.54 17.52 3.89
C TRP A 34 6.89 17.25 5.36
N ILE A 35 6.75 16.00 5.83
CA ILE A 35 7.15 15.59 7.19
C ILE A 35 8.65 15.78 7.42
N LEU A 36 9.49 15.34 6.46
CA LEU A 36 10.95 15.37 6.60
C LEU A 36 11.53 16.78 6.46
N TYR A 37 11.09 17.52 5.45
CA TYR A 37 11.75 18.77 5.04
C TYR A 37 10.87 20.01 5.25
N GLY A 38 9.54 19.89 5.21
CA GLY A 38 8.60 20.97 5.42
C GLY A 38 8.50 21.37 6.90
N ILE A 39 7.96 20.47 7.71
CA ILE A 39 7.82 20.69 9.17
C ILE A 39 9.03 20.19 9.95
N ARG A 40 9.95 19.46 9.32
CA ARG A 40 11.18 18.92 9.89
C ARG A 40 10.90 18.14 11.18
N LEU A 41 9.93 17.21 11.10
CA LEU A 41 9.47 16.46 12.26
C LEU A 41 10.60 15.69 12.99
N PRO A 42 11.61 15.10 12.28
CA PRO A 42 12.76 14.45 12.93
C PRO A 42 13.58 15.38 13.85
N ASP A 43 13.59 16.69 13.58
CA ASP A 43 14.36 17.68 14.35
C ASP A 43 13.56 18.26 15.54
N ARG A 44 12.30 17.88 15.69
CA ARG A 44 11.46 18.35 16.79
C ARG A 44 11.74 17.59 18.07
N PHE A 45 11.52 18.25 19.21
CA PHE A 45 11.67 17.59 20.51
C PHE A 45 10.76 16.36 20.61
N GLY A 46 11.33 15.21 20.92
CA GLY A 46 10.62 13.92 20.95
C GLY A 46 10.12 13.42 19.59
N ASN A 47 10.57 14.03 18.47
CA ASN A 47 10.16 13.66 17.10
C ASN A 47 8.63 13.64 16.92
N ARG A 48 7.90 14.48 17.65
CA ARG A 48 6.44 14.47 17.76
C ARG A 48 5.85 15.89 17.73
N ILE A 49 4.66 15.97 17.13
CA ILE A 49 3.77 17.14 17.21
C ILE A 49 2.42 16.63 17.68
N GLU A 50 1.99 17.04 18.86
CA GLU A 50 0.66 16.74 19.38
C GLU A 50 -0.37 17.59 18.64
N ILE A 51 -1.37 16.94 18.01
CA ILE A 51 -2.45 17.61 17.27
C ILE A 51 -3.73 17.54 18.06
N SER A 52 -4.04 16.36 18.61
CA SER A 52 -5.27 16.15 19.38
C SER A 52 -5.10 15.00 20.37
N GLY A 53 -6.11 14.77 21.23
CA GLY A 53 -6.08 13.63 22.15
C GLY A 53 -6.13 12.24 21.49
N ILE A 54 -6.35 12.16 20.18
CA ILE A 54 -6.50 10.89 19.46
C ILE A 54 -5.53 10.74 18.28
N PHE A 55 -4.90 11.83 17.84
CA PHE A 55 -4.04 11.83 16.64
C PHE A 55 -2.88 12.80 16.81
N ASP A 56 -1.69 12.31 16.49
CA ASP A 56 -0.44 13.07 16.50
C ASP A 56 0.39 12.78 15.25
N LEU A 57 1.39 13.61 15.02
CA LEU A 57 2.46 13.30 14.08
C LEU A 57 3.69 12.86 14.87
N THR A 58 4.11 11.62 14.71
CA THR A 58 5.28 11.04 15.37
C THR A 58 6.21 10.42 14.34
N TYR A 59 7.43 10.94 14.21
CA TYR A 59 8.38 10.38 13.25
C TYR A 59 8.98 9.07 13.73
N VAL A 60 8.87 8.03 12.89
CA VAL A 60 9.43 6.71 13.13
C VAL A 60 10.14 6.19 11.89
N GLU A 61 11.38 5.71 12.05
CA GLU A 61 12.11 4.97 11.02
C GLU A 61 11.75 3.49 11.09
N ASN A 62 10.87 3.04 10.19
CA ASN A 62 10.42 1.66 10.16
C ASN A 62 11.36 0.79 9.32
N THR A 63 12.25 0.08 10.00
CA THR A 63 13.20 -0.85 9.38
C THR A 63 12.61 -2.24 9.11
N GLY A 64 11.34 -2.46 9.44
CA GLY A 64 10.65 -3.75 9.24
C GLY A 64 10.92 -4.80 10.32
N VAL A 65 11.37 -4.41 11.52
CA VAL A 65 11.78 -5.31 12.63
C VAL A 65 10.64 -5.65 13.58
N SER A 66 9.39 -5.71 13.15
CA SER A 66 8.25 -5.86 14.07
C SER A 66 8.17 -7.18 14.85
N PHE A 67 8.98 -8.20 14.58
CA PHE A 67 8.90 -9.50 15.30
C PHE A 67 10.24 -10.16 15.64
N GLY A 68 11.36 -9.44 15.62
CA GLY A 68 12.67 -10.04 15.99
C GLY A 68 13.18 -11.14 15.04
N LEU A 69 12.42 -11.51 14.02
CA LEU A 69 12.75 -12.59 13.09
C LEU A 69 13.90 -12.25 12.13
N PHE A 70 14.12 -10.95 11.88
CA PHE A 70 15.27 -10.47 11.13
C PHE A 70 15.76 -9.20 11.84
N ALA A 71 16.86 -9.32 12.58
CA ALA A 71 17.47 -8.23 13.34
C ALA A 71 17.87 -7.04 12.46
N GLY A 72 16.92 -6.22 12.07
CA GLY A 72 17.02 -4.99 11.27
C GLY A 72 18.33 -4.86 10.50
N GLY A 73 18.28 -4.79 9.20
CA GLY A 73 19.49 -4.70 8.40
C GLY A 73 19.21 -4.84 6.92
N LEU A 74 20.27 -4.91 6.13
CA LEU A 74 20.16 -5.01 4.67
C LEU A 74 19.30 -6.21 4.22
N ALA A 75 19.39 -7.34 4.90
CA ALA A 75 18.63 -8.55 4.55
C ALA A 75 17.11 -8.35 4.70
N SER A 76 16.65 -7.80 5.82
CA SER A 76 15.23 -7.47 6.04
C SER A 76 14.73 -6.44 5.01
N ARG A 77 15.49 -5.37 4.80
CA ARG A 77 15.19 -4.34 3.81
C ARG A 77 15.03 -4.91 2.40
N VAL A 78 15.97 -5.76 1.95
CA VAL A 78 15.94 -6.38 0.63
C VAL A 78 14.77 -7.35 0.51
N LEU A 79 14.57 -8.22 1.51
CA LEU A 79 13.49 -9.20 1.50
C LEU A 79 12.11 -8.53 1.41
N LEU A 80 11.85 -7.51 2.25
CA LEU A 80 10.58 -6.78 2.24
C LEU A 80 10.37 -5.99 0.95
N SER A 81 11.44 -5.40 0.38
CA SER A 81 11.35 -4.71 -0.90
C SER A 81 11.07 -5.67 -2.05
N VAL A 82 11.75 -6.82 -2.10
CA VAL A 82 11.51 -7.84 -3.13
C VAL A 82 10.08 -8.38 -3.02
N LEU A 83 9.61 -8.71 -1.81
CA LEU A 83 8.24 -9.17 -1.59
C LEU A 83 7.22 -8.13 -2.08
N ALA A 84 7.40 -6.86 -1.72
CA ALA A 84 6.50 -5.77 -2.14
C ALA A 84 6.49 -5.60 -3.67
N VAL A 85 7.64 -5.68 -4.34
CA VAL A 85 7.74 -5.62 -5.81
C VAL A 85 7.05 -6.83 -6.46
N VAL A 86 7.24 -8.03 -5.93
CA VAL A 86 6.58 -9.25 -6.45
C VAL A 86 5.07 -9.14 -6.32
N VAL A 87 4.57 -8.71 -5.16
CA VAL A 87 3.13 -8.48 -4.94
C VAL A 87 2.60 -7.40 -5.90
N ALA A 88 3.29 -6.26 -6.02
CA ALA A 88 2.91 -5.19 -6.94
C ALA A 88 2.86 -5.68 -8.39
N ALA A 89 3.87 -6.42 -8.85
CA ALA A 89 3.91 -6.99 -10.19
C ALA A 89 2.75 -7.99 -10.45
N TYR A 90 2.45 -8.84 -9.47
CA TYR A 90 1.31 -9.75 -9.53
C TYR A 90 -0.01 -8.98 -9.65
N VAL A 91 -0.24 -7.97 -8.79
CA VAL A 91 -1.46 -7.16 -8.80
C VAL A 91 -1.58 -6.36 -10.11
N VAL A 92 -0.50 -5.78 -10.63
CA VAL A 92 -0.50 -5.09 -11.94
C VAL A 92 -0.89 -6.06 -13.06
N ARG A 93 -0.36 -7.29 -13.06
CA ARG A 93 -0.76 -8.30 -14.03
C ARG A 93 -2.24 -8.66 -13.91
N TRP A 94 -2.72 -8.80 -12.68
CA TRP A 94 -4.12 -9.10 -12.39
C TRP A 94 -5.05 -7.94 -12.79
N LEU A 95 -4.68 -6.68 -12.57
CA LEU A 95 -5.42 -5.49 -13.03
C LEU A 95 -5.78 -5.54 -14.52
N GLY A 96 -4.89 -6.11 -15.36
CA GLY A 96 -5.14 -6.26 -16.79
C GLY A 96 -6.30 -7.19 -17.13
N THR A 97 -6.74 -8.03 -16.20
CA THR A 97 -7.85 -9.00 -16.37
C THR A 97 -9.15 -8.53 -15.71
N LEU A 98 -9.14 -7.39 -15.03
CA LEU A 98 -10.30 -6.91 -14.28
C LEU A 98 -11.33 -6.22 -15.19
N HIS A 99 -12.60 -6.37 -14.78
CA HIS A 99 -13.76 -5.74 -15.41
C HIS A 99 -14.64 -4.97 -14.42
N ARG A 100 -14.13 -4.71 -13.19
CA ARG A 100 -14.87 -4.05 -12.11
C ARG A 100 -14.07 -2.89 -11.52
N ARG A 101 -14.77 -1.77 -11.27
CA ARG A 101 -14.13 -0.53 -10.78
C ARG A 101 -13.53 -0.68 -9.38
N VAL A 102 -14.29 -1.31 -8.47
CA VAL A 102 -13.88 -1.43 -7.05
C VAL A 102 -12.61 -2.24 -6.95
N ALA A 103 -12.54 -3.39 -7.64
CA ALA A 103 -11.33 -4.22 -7.69
C ALA A 103 -10.14 -3.48 -8.33
N ALA A 104 -10.38 -2.68 -9.39
CA ALA A 104 -9.33 -1.91 -10.04
C ALA A 104 -8.77 -0.81 -9.11
N ILE A 105 -9.63 -0.11 -8.39
CA ILE A 105 -9.24 0.90 -7.40
C ILE A 105 -8.47 0.23 -6.25
N GLY A 106 -9.00 -0.86 -5.70
CA GLY A 106 -8.35 -1.62 -4.63
C GLY A 106 -6.95 -2.12 -5.01
N GLY A 107 -6.83 -2.70 -6.22
CA GLY A 107 -5.53 -3.11 -6.75
C GLY A 107 -4.58 -1.94 -6.96
N GLY A 108 -5.08 -0.78 -7.42
CA GLY A 108 -4.31 0.45 -7.54
C GLY A 108 -3.78 0.95 -6.20
N PHE A 109 -4.58 0.94 -5.15
CA PHE A 109 -4.18 1.30 -3.78
C PHE A 109 -3.06 0.38 -3.28
N ILE A 110 -3.19 -0.94 -3.46
CA ILE A 110 -2.15 -1.90 -3.04
C ILE A 110 -0.84 -1.67 -3.80
N VAL A 111 -0.90 -1.51 -5.12
CA VAL A 111 0.31 -1.27 -5.95
C VAL A 111 0.98 0.03 -5.55
N GLY A 112 0.21 1.11 -5.39
CA GLY A 112 0.74 2.43 -5.04
C GLY A 112 1.40 2.43 -3.67
N GLY A 113 0.73 1.87 -2.64
CA GLY A 113 1.29 1.78 -1.29
C GLY A 113 2.52 0.87 -1.22
N ALA A 114 2.48 -0.30 -1.86
CA ALA A 114 3.63 -1.19 -1.91
C ALA A 114 4.87 -0.52 -2.54
N LEU A 115 4.70 0.17 -3.68
CA LEU A 115 5.80 0.85 -4.37
C LEU A 115 6.26 2.13 -3.64
N GLY A 116 5.37 2.86 -2.96
CA GLY A 116 5.72 3.99 -2.10
C GLY A 116 6.69 3.56 -0.98
N ASN A 117 6.36 2.47 -0.28
CA ASN A 117 7.22 1.93 0.77
C ASN A 117 8.52 1.28 0.23
N VAL A 118 8.53 0.75 -1.00
CA VAL A 118 9.76 0.30 -1.67
C VAL A 118 10.67 1.48 -1.98
N TYR A 119 10.12 2.58 -2.47
CA TYR A 119 10.87 3.79 -2.76
C TYR A 119 11.65 4.29 -1.53
N ASP A 120 10.99 4.36 -0.37
CA ASP A 120 11.64 4.76 0.89
C ASP A 120 12.79 3.81 1.25
N ARG A 121 12.56 2.50 1.19
CA ARG A 121 13.58 1.50 1.50
C ARG A 121 14.79 1.58 0.58
N VAL A 122 14.60 1.93 -0.68
CA VAL A 122 15.69 2.12 -1.63
C VAL A 122 16.46 3.40 -1.34
N LEU A 123 15.76 4.50 -1.04
CA LEU A 123 16.34 5.82 -0.89
C LEU A 123 16.95 6.03 0.50
N TYR A 124 16.20 5.70 1.56
CA TYR A 124 16.57 5.98 2.96
C TYR A 124 17.08 4.74 3.72
N GLY A 125 16.71 3.53 3.28
CA GLY A 125 17.02 2.30 4.01
C GLY A 125 15.93 1.83 4.98
N TYR A 126 14.94 2.65 5.24
CA TYR A 126 13.78 2.42 6.10
C TYR A 126 12.53 3.02 5.45
N VAL A 127 11.36 2.79 6.04
CA VAL A 127 10.11 3.46 5.66
C VAL A 127 9.86 4.60 6.63
N VAL A 128 9.44 5.76 6.10
CA VAL A 128 9.05 6.92 6.90
C VAL A 128 7.62 6.77 7.36
N ASP A 129 7.42 6.56 8.67
CA ASP A 129 6.10 6.51 9.31
C ASP A 129 5.87 7.76 10.15
N PHE A 130 4.61 8.24 10.21
CA PHE A 130 4.33 9.50 10.88
C PHE A 130 2.88 9.69 11.37
N LEU A 131 1.93 8.86 10.97
CA LEU A 131 0.53 8.91 11.42
C LEU A 131 0.40 8.10 12.72
N ASP A 132 0.21 8.78 13.83
CA ASP A 132 0.16 8.21 15.17
C ASP A 132 -1.25 8.35 15.77
N PHE A 133 -1.92 7.23 15.95
CA PHE A 133 -3.23 7.13 16.59
C PHE A 133 -3.18 6.44 17.96
N SER A 134 -2.07 6.56 18.66
CA SER A 134 -1.89 5.96 20.00
C SER A 134 -2.94 6.41 21.02
N GLY A 135 -3.52 7.61 20.84
CA GLY A 135 -4.64 8.08 21.64
C GLY A 135 -5.93 7.26 21.50
N LEU A 136 -6.06 6.47 20.43
CA LEU A 136 -7.12 5.45 20.24
C LEU A 136 -6.69 4.04 20.68
N HIS A 137 -5.62 3.90 21.47
CA HIS A 137 -5.01 2.62 21.83
C HIS A 137 -4.51 1.79 20.64
N PHE A 138 -4.22 2.45 19.51
CA PHE A 138 -3.59 1.84 18.35
C PHE A 138 -2.07 2.06 18.42
N PRO A 139 -1.27 1.03 18.75
CA PRO A 139 0.13 1.20 19.16
C PRO A 139 1.11 1.36 18.00
N PHE A 140 0.62 1.47 16.77
CA PHE A 140 1.47 1.53 15.59
C PHE A 140 1.40 2.90 14.93
N VAL A 141 2.57 3.44 14.59
CA VAL A 141 2.70 4.58 13.67
C VAL A 141 2.80 4.05 12.26
N PHE A 142 2.12 4.67 11.31
CA PHE A 142 2.08 4.25 9.91
C PHE A 142 2.10 5.46 8.97
N ASN A 143 2.01 5.24 7.67
CA ASN A 143 2.05 6.28 6.65
C ASN A 143 0.90 6.17 5.64
N VAL A 144 0.88 7.05 4.64
CA VAL A 144 -0.17 7.07 3.61
C VAL A 144 -0.15 5.80 2.75
N ALA A 145 1.04 5.26 2.45
CA ALA A 145 1.16 4.02 1.68
C ALA A 145 0.54 2.82 2.42
N ASP A 146 0.75 2.72 3.75
CA ASP A 146 0.16 1.66 4.58
C ASP A 146 -1.37 1.78 4.64
N ALA A 147 -1.87 3.00 4.86
CA ALA A 147 -3.29 3.29 4.81
C ALA A 147 -3.90 2.89 3.46
N ALA A 148 -3.21 3.21 2.35
CA ALA A 148 -3.65 2.83 1.02
C ALA A 148 -3.69 1.32 0.84
N ILE A 149 -2.68 0.56 1.29
CA ILE A 149 -2.70 -0.91 1.23
C ILE A 149 -3.93 -1.45 1.96
N ASN A 150 -4.20 -0.97 3.19
CA ASN A 150 -5.33 -1.44 3.99
C ASN A 150 -6.68 -1.11 3.32
N VAL A 151 -6.85 0.10 2.80
CA VAL A 151 -8.04 0.50 2.03
C VAL A 151 -8.16 -0.35 0.76
N GLY A 152 -7.06 -0.62 0.07
CA GLY A 152 -7.02 -1.48 -1.10
C GLY A 152 -7.52 -2.90 -0.81
N VAL A 153 -7.03 -3.50 0.27
CA VAL A 153 -7.49 -4.83 0.74
C VAL A 153 -8.98 -4.79 1.07
N ALA A 154 -9.45 -3.78 1.80
CA ALA A 154 -10.87 -3.61 2.12
C ALA A 154 -11.74 -3.51 0.84
N CYS A 155 -11.29 -2.75 -0.18
CA CYS A 155 -11.96 -2.67 -1.47
C CYS A 155 -12.05 -4.04 -2.17
N LEU A 156 -10.97 -4.84 -2.14
CA LEU A 156 -10.98 -6.17 -2.75
C LEU A 156 -11.90 -7.14 -2.02
N VAL A 157 -11.91 -7.10 -0.69
CA VAL A 157 -12.85 -7.90 0.13
C VAL A 157 -14.29 -7.49 -0.17
N TYR A 158 -14.57 -6.19 -0.21
CA TYR A 158 -15.90 -5.69 -0.57
C TYR A 158 -16.32 -6.15 -1.98
N ASP A 159 -15.42 -6.02 -2.97
CA ASP A 159 -15.69 -6.46 -4.34
C ASP A 159 -16.00 -7.96 -4.40
N ALA A 160 -15.23 -8.77 -3.67
CA ALA A 160 -15.42 -10.22 -3.65
C ALA A 160 -16.74 -10.65 -2.99
N LEU A 161 -17.17 -9.95 -1.94
CA LEU A 161 -18.38 -10.31 -1.19
C LEU A 161 -19.68 -9.77 -1.80
N PHE A 162 -19.63 -8.57 -2.39
CA PHE A 162 -20.85 -7.84 -2.76
C PHE A 162 -20.97 -7.49 -4.24
N VAL A 163 -19.85 -7.44 -4.99
CA VAL A 163 -19.86 -7.00 -6.39
C VAL A 163 -19.59 -8.16 -7.36
N ALA A 164 -18.78 -9.14 -6.95
CA ALA A 164 -18.47 -10.30 -7.79
C ALA A 164 -19.74 -11.14 -8.02
N PRO A 165 -20.00 -11.60 -9.27
CA PRO A 165 -21.10 -12.52 -9.53
C PRO A 165 -20.90 -13.79 -8.70
N LYS A 166 -21.94 -14.21 -7.97
CA LYS A 166 -21.95 -15.49 -7.26
C LYS A 166 -21.73 -16.59 -8.30
N ARG A 167 -20.68 -17.41 -8.13
CA ARG A 167 -20.53 -18.65 -8.88
C ARG A 167 -21.73 -19.54 -8.51
N GLU A 168 -22.68 -19.72 -9.41
CA GLU A 168 -23.61 -20.81 -9.30
C GLU A 168 -22.80 -22.10 -9.38
N LEU A 169 -22.77 -22.85 -8.28
CA LEU A 169 -22.32 -24.23 -8.29
C LEU A 169 -23.36 -24.98 -9.13
N THR A 170 -23.12 -25.14 -10.42
CA THR A 170 -23.84 -26.09 -11.23
C THR A 170 -23.47 -27.46 -10.67
N GLU A 171 -24.34 -27.98 -9.79
CA GLU A 171 -24.39 -29.40 -9.48
C GLU A 171 -24.63 -30.10 -10.80
N THR A 172 -23.59 -30.70 -11.36
CA THR A 172 -23.75 -31.74 -12.39
C THR A 172 -24.32 -32.95 -11.68
N THR A 173 -25.64 -32.98 -11.62
CA THR A 173 -26.37 -34.19 -11.33
C THR A 173 -26.31 -35.02 -12.64
N ASP A 174 -25.20 -35.72 -12.81
CA ASP A 174 -25.15 -36.81 -13.76
C ASP A 174 -25.87 -38.02 -13.14
N ALA A 175 -27.11 -38.24 -13.63
CA ALA A 175 -27.88 -39.46 -13.42
C ALA A 175 -27.55 -40.47 -14.50
#